data_aa05e99a7319fd8a405f213122fb1eb2
#
_entry.id   aa05e99a7319fd8a405f213122fb1eb2
#
_cell.length_a   1.000
_cell.length_b   1.000
_cell.length_c   1.000
_cell.angle_alpha   90.00
_cell.angle_beta   90.00
_cell.angle_gamma   90.00
#
_symmetry.space_group_name_H-M   'P 1'
#
loop_
_entity.id
_entity.type
_entity.pdbx_description
1 polymer ?
#
loop_
_entity_poly.entity_id
_entity_poly.type
_entity_poly.pdbx_seq_one_letter_code
_entity_poly.pdbx_strand_id
1 'polypeptide(L)'
;MNAGNFARKRALILRRGRGAKHERKAMAHLVRDAGAVPVRVDGRVVAYRMPDGGTVCELRRYRDVQAAHQELQNVHAFAHLSPGKRLPVRPYECPFCGGWHVTSQR
;
A
#
# COMPACT_ATOMS: atom_id res chain seq x y z
N MET A 1 -14.19 12.33 -2.80
CA MET A 1 -12.99 12.17 -1.95
C MET A 1 -11.78 12.00 -2.85
N ASN A 2 -10.68 12.68 -2.57
CA ASN A 2 -9.45 12.54 -3.37
C ASN A 2 -8.56 11.40 -2.84
N ALA A 3 -7.52 11.06 -3.62
CA ALA A 3 -6.62 9.96 -3.27
C ALA A 3 -5.92 10.16 -1.92
N GLY A 4 -5.50 11.39 -1.61
CA GLY A 4 -4.84 11.71 -0.34
C GLY A 4 -5.75 11.48 0.87
N ASN A 5 -7.00 11.91 0.78
CA ASN A 5 -7.97 11.69 1.86
C ASN A 5 -8.31 10.21 2.02
N PHE A 6 -8.49 9.50 0.93
CA PHE A 6 -8.71 8.06 0.95
C PHE A 6 -7.55 7.33 1.62
N ALA A 7 -6.32 7.65 1.22
CA ALA A 7 -5.12 7.02 1.78
C ALA A 7 -4.99 7.26 3.29
N ARG A 8 -5.29 8.48 3.76
CA ARG A 8 -5.25 8.80 5.20
C ARG A 8 -6.31 8.01 5.97
N LYS A 9 -7.53 7.94 5.47
CA LYS A 9 -8.61 7.20 6.12
C LYS A 9 -8.33 5.70 6.15
N ARG A 10 -7.78 5.16 5.06
CA ARG A 10 -7.36 3.77 5.00
C ARG A 10 -6.28 3.48 6.05
N ALA A 11 -5.28 4.34 6.16
CA ALA A 11 -4.20 4.19 7.14
C ALA A 11 -4.74 4.17 8.58
N LEU A 12 -5.75 5.01 8.88
CA LEU A 12 -6.39 5.01 10.20
C LEU A 12 -7.10 3.70 10.51
N ILE A 13 -7.82 3.13 9.53
CA ILE A 13 -8.50 1.84 9.70
C ILE A 13 -7.49 0.74 10.03
N LEU A 14 -6.40 0.68 9.28
CA LEU A 14 -5.36 -0.34 9.47
C LEU A 14 -4.62 -0.16 10.80
N ARG A 15 -4.40 1.10 11.22
CA ARG A 15 -3.70 1.41 12.46
C ARG A 15 -4.51 1.03 13.70
N ARG A 16 -5.85 1.12 13.66
CA ARG A 16 -6.70 0.82 14.80
C ARG A 16 -6.63 -0.63 15.26
N GLY A 17 -6.29 -1.55 14.35
CA GLY A 17 -6.01 -2.94 14.71
C GLY A 17 -7.16 -3.69 15.36
N ARG A 18 -8.42 -3.41 14.99
CA ARG A 18 -9.60 -4.03 15.60
C ARG A 18 -9.94 -5.42 15.06
N GLY A 19 -9.02 -6.02 14.29
CA GLY A 19 -9.18 -7.34 13.71
C GLY A 19 -9.62 -7.32 12.25
N ALA A 20 -9.37 -8.44 11.56
CA ALA A 20 -9.59 -8.54 10.11
C ALA A 20 -11.05 -8.33 9.69
N LYS A 21 -12.00 -8.83 10.46
CA LYS A 21 -13.43 -8.67 10.16
C LYS A 21 -13.84 -7.20 10.21
N HIS A 22 -13.38 -6.48 11.23
CA HIS A 22 -13.67 -5.05 11.39
C HIS A 22 -13.02 -4.25 10.27
N GLU A 23 -11.78 -4.55 9.93
CA GLU A 23 -11.04 -3.88 8.87
C GLU A 23 -11.73 -4.05 7.52
N ARG A 24 -12.16 -5.27 7.18
CA ARG A 24 -12.89 -5.53 5.92
C ARG A 24 -14.18 -4.71 5.83
N LYS A 25 -14.93 -4.67 6.92
CA LYS A 25 -16.19 -3.92 6.97
C LYS A 25 -15.95 -2.41 6.83
N ALA A 26 -14.98 -1.89 7.57
CA ALA A 26 -14.63 -0.47 7.51
C ALA A 26 -14.08 -0.08 6.14
N MET A 27 -13.25 -0.93 5.52
CA MET A 27 -12.75 -0.69 4.17
C MET A 27 -13.86 -0.71 3.13
N ALA A 28 -14.83 -1.63 3.23
CA ALA A 28 -15.97 -1.68 2.33
C ALA A 28 -16.79 -0.39 2.38
N HIS A 29 -17.00 0.16 3.58
CA HIS A 29 -17.69 1.45 3.75
C HIS A 29 -16.88 2.59 3.12
N LEU A 30 -15.58 2.64 3.37
CA LEU A 30 -14.69 3.68 2.85
C LEU A 30 -14.67 3.66 1.31
N VAL A 31 -14.52 2.48 0.71
CA VAL A 31 -14.49 2.31 -0.75
C VAL A 31 -15.81 2.82 -1.36
N ARG A 32 -16.93 2.46 -0.76
CA ARG A 32 -18.25 2.88 -1.24
C ARG A 32 -18.42 4.39 -1.13
N ASP A 33 -18.09 4.97 0.03
CA ASP A 33 -18.26 6.40 0.28
C ASP A 33 -17.37 7.25 -0.62
N ALA A 34 -16.18 6.76 -0.90
CA ALA A 34 -15.22 7.47 -1.74
C ALA A 34 -15.49 7.30 -3.24
N GLY A 35 -16.35 6.35 -3.63
CA GLY A 35 -16.53 5.98 -5.04
C GLY A 35 -15.30 5.34 -5.65
N ALA A 36 -14.45 4.71 -4.83
CA ALA A 36 -13.23 4.07 -5.29
C ALA A 36 -13.54 2.76 -5.99
N VAL A 37 -12.77 2.43 -7.03
CA VAL A 37 -12.89 1.18 -7.79
C VAL A 37 -11.66 0.32 -7.50
N PRO A 38 -11.83 -0.87 -6.92
CA PRO A 38 -10.68 -1.76 -6.69
C PRO A 38 -10.07 -2.25 -8.00
N VAL A 39 -8.75 -2.22 -8.07
CA VAL A 39 -7.98 -2.80 -9.19
C VAL A 39 -7.48 -4.17 -8.73
N ARG A 40 -7.83 -5.22 -9.46
CA ARG A 40 -7.48 -6.60 -9.09
C ARG A 40 -6.48 -7.19 -10.05
N VAL A 41 -5.52 -7.93 -9.50
CA VAL A 41 -4.57 -8.74 -10.26
C VAL A 41 -4.57 -10.12 -9.62
N ASP A 42 -4.86 -11.14 -10.42
CA ASP A 42 -4.96 -12.54 -9.96
C ASP A 42 -5.92 -12.70 -8.75
N GLY A 43 -7.05 -11.99 -8.81
CA GLY A 43 -8.09 -12.05 -7.77
C GLY A 43 -7.79 -11.23 -6.51
N ARG A 44 -6.63 -10.59 -6.42
CA ARG A 44 -6.25 -9.78 -5.26
C ARG A 44 -6.35 -8.30 -5.59
N VAL A 45 -6.88 -7.52 -4.64
CA VAL A 45 -6.90 -6.06 -4.77
C VAL A 45 -5.48 -5.54 -4.58
N VAL A 46 -4.95 -4.83 -5.57
CA VAL A 46 -3.61 -4.23 -5.52
C VAL A 46 -3.64 -2.72 -5.41
N ALA A 47 -4.75 -2.10 -5.78
CA ALA A 47 -4.89 -0.64 -5.76
C ALA A 47 -6.36 -0.25 -5.77
N TYR A 48 -6.63 1.04 -5.54
CA TYR A 48 -7.96 1.64 -5.63
C TYR A 48 -7.88 2.85 -6.55
N ARG A 49 -8.74 2.89 -7.57
CA ARG A 49 -8.83 4.03 -8.48
C ARG A 49 -9.92 4.98 -8.01
N MET A 50 -9.56 6.24 -7.85
CA MET A 50 -10.48 7.27 -7.38
C MET A 50 -11.25 7.89 -8.55
N PRO A 51 -12.43 8.51 -8.29
CA PRO A 51 -13.21 9.17 -9.33
C PRO A 51 -12.46 10.28 -10.07
N ASP A 52 -11.50 10.93 -9.41
CA ASP A 52 -10.69 12.00 -10.00
C ASP A 52 -9.51 11.46 -10.84
N GLY A 53 -9.35 10.14 -10.95
CA GLY A 53 -8.27 9.50 -11.68
C GLY A 53 -7.05 9.17 -10.85
N GLY A 54 -6.97 9.61 -9.58
CA GLY A 54 -5.89 9.24 -8.68
C GLY A 54 -5.96 7.78 -8.30
N THR A 55 -4.82 7.20 -7.94
CA THR A 55 -4.72 5.79 -7.56
C THR A 55 -4.01 5.66 -6.20
N VAL A 56 -4.57 4.79 -5.34
CA VAL A 56 -3.98 4.47 -4.04
C VAL A 56 -3.65 2.98 -4.04
N CYS A 57 -2.36 2.65 -3.92
CA CYS A 57 -1.90 1.26 -3.90
C CYS A 57 -2.01 0.64 -2.51
N GLU A 58 -2.20 -0.68 -2.47
CA GLU A 58 -2.18 -1.45 -1.23
C GLU A 58 -0.80 -1.43 -0.58
N LEU A 59 0.26 -1.44 -1.38
CA LEU A 59 1.62 -1.38 -0.90
C LEU A 59 2.01 0.06 -0.57
N ARG A 60 2.94 0.22 0.37
CA ARG A 60 3.47 1.52 0.73
C ARG A 60 4.14 2.18 -0.47
N ARG A 61 3.79 3.42 -0.73
CA ARG A 61 4.31 4.20 -1.84
C ARG A 61 5.48 5.08 -1.36
N TYR A 62 6.57 5.06 -2.12
CA TYR A 62 7.71 5.97 -1.95
C TYR A 62 7.70 6.98 -3.08
N ARG A 63 8.01 8.24 -2.76
CA ARG A 63 7.91 9.36 -3.71
C ARG A 63 8.91 9.24 -4.87
N ASP A 64 10.09 8.65 -4.60
CA ASP A 64 11.15 8.49 -5.58
C ASP A 64 11.98 7.24 -5.28
N VAL A 65 12.91 6.93 -6.18
CA VAL A 65 13.75 5.73 -6.05
C VAL A 65 14.70 5.83 -4.85
N GLN A 66 15.14 7.03 -4.49
CA GLN A 66 16.03 7.21 -3.34
C GLN A 66 15.33 6.87 -2.03
N ALA A 67 14.08 7.32 -1.87
CA ALA A 67 13.29 6.97 -0.70
C ALA A 67 13.06 5.45 -0.61
N ALA A 68 12.82 4.78 -1.73
CA ALA A 68 12.67 3.33 -1.78
C ALA A 68 13.98 2.62 -1.39
N HIS A 69 15.12 3.08 -1.88
CA HIS A 69 16.43 2.53 -1.51
C HIS A 69 16.72 2.72 -0.02
N GLN A 70 16.36 3.88 0.54
CA GLN A 70 16.52 4.14 1.97
C GLN A 70 15.75 3.13 2.80
N GLU A 71 14.52 2.82 2.39
CA GLU A 71 13.71 1.80 3.06
C GLU A 71 14.35 0.43 2.97
N LEU A 72 14.90 0.06 1.81
CA LEU A 72 15.61 -1.22 1.67
C LEU A 72 16.80 -1.30 2.64
N GLN A 73 17.58 -0.24 2.75
CA GLN A 73 18.71 -0.19 3.69
C GLN A 73 18.23 -0.36 5.14
N ASN A 74 17.15 0.32 5.52
CA ASN A 74 16.60 0.25 6.87
C ASN A 74 16.09 -1.16 7.19
N VAL A 75 15.33 -1.77 6.28
CA VAL A 75 14.78 -3.11 6.47
C VAL A 75 15.91 -4.13 6.65
N HIS A 76 16.95 -4.06 5.82
CA HIS A 76 18.09 -4.98 5.90
C HIS A 76 18.93 -4.75 7.17
N ALA A 77 19.08 -3.49 7.60
CA ALA A 77 19.83 -3.18 8.82
C ALA A 77 19.15 -3.76 10.07
N PHE A 78 17.81 -3.85 10.08
CA PHE A 78 17.05 -4.38 11.22
C PHE A 78 16.50 -5.79 10.99
N ALA A 79 17.00 -6.51 9.98
CA ALA A 79 16.51 -7.84 9.62
C ALA A 79 16.65 -8.86 10.75
N HIS A 80 17.67 -8.70 11.60
CA HIS A 80 17.93 -9.59 12.73
C HIS A 80 16.81 -9.56 13.79
N LEU A 81 15.98 -8.50 13.81
CA LEU A 81 14.87 -8.38 14.75
C LEU A 81 13.64 -9.19 14.32
N SER A 82 13.60 -9.65 13.07
CA SER A 82 12.49 -10.44 12.52
C SER A 82 13.03 -11.61 11.70
N PRO A 83 13.67 -12.59 12.35
CA PRO A 83 14.28 -13.71 11.63
C PRO A 83 13.20 -14.52 10.89
N GLY A 84 13.54 -15.00 9.69
CA GLY A 84 12.65 -15.80 8.87
C GLY A 84 11.66 -15.01 8.02
N LYS A 85 11.60 -13.70 8.20
CA LYS A 85 10.73 -12.85 7.40
C LYS A 85 11.34 -12.60 6.02
N ARG A 86 10.52 -12.74 4.97
CA ARG A 86 10.95 -12.44 3.61
C ARG A 86 11.14 -10.93 3.45
N LEU A 87 12.34 -10.53 3.02
CA LEU A 87 12.71 -9.12 2.91
C LEU A 87 12.58 -8.64 1.47
N PRO A 88 12.18 -7.37 1.27
CA PRO A 88 12.26 -6.76 -0.05
C PRO A 88 13.72 -6.59 -0.47
N VAL A 89 14.00 -6.70 -1.77
CA VAL A 89 15.36 -6.67 -2.31
C VAL A 89 15.58 -5.61 -3.37
N ARG A 90 14.51 -5.10 -4.01
CA ARG A 90 14.67 -4.07 -5.05
C ARG A 90 13.48 -3.12 -5.08
N PRO A 91 13.70 -1.86 -5.54
CA PRO A 91 12.59 -0.95 -5.82
C PRO A 91 12.07 -1.18 -7.24
N TYR A 92 10.82 -0.77 -7.48
CA TYR A 92 10.25 -0.73 -8.82
C TYR A 92 9.27 0.43 -8.93
N GLU A 93 9.16 0.99 -10.13
CA GLU A 93 8.18 2.04 -10.41
C GLU A 93 6.82 1.42 -10.66
N CYS A 94 5.81 1.92 -9.94
CA CYS A 94 4.47 1.35 -10.02
C CYS A 94 3.70 1.94 -11.21
N PRO A 95 3.17 1.10 -12.13
CA PRO A 95 2.39 1.60 -13.25
C PRO A 95 1.02 2.14 -12.84
N PHE A 96 0.54 1.82 -11.63
CA PHE A 96 -0.78 2.25 -11.17
C PHE A 96 -0.76 3.59 -10.47
N CYS A 97 0.18 3.83 -9.55
CA CYS A 97 0.20 5.07 -8.75
C CYS A 97 1.28 6.06 -9.17
N GLY A 98 2.17 5.68 -10.09
CA GLY A 98 3.27 6.54 -10.53
C GLY A 98 4.37 6.76 -9.50
N GLY A 99 4.26 6.15 -8.33
CA GLY A 99 5.29 6.18 -7.30
C GLY A 99 6.16 4.93 -7.34
N TRP A 100 6.92 4.73 -6.27
CA TRP A 100 7.83 3.59 -6.16
C TRP A 100 7.38 2.67 -5.03
N HIS A 101 7.60 1.39 -5.20
CA HIS A 101 7.40 0.36 -4.18
C HIS A 101 8.65 -0.50 -4.07
N VAL A 102 8.69 -1.35 -3.06
CA VAL A 102 9.78 -2.32 -2.90
C VAL A 102 9.20 -3.73 -2.97
N THR A 103 9.97 -4.68 -3.51
CA THR A 103 9.52 -6.06 -3.69
C THR A 103 10.60 -7.04 -3.28
N SER A 104 10.17 -8.23 -2.84
CA SER A 104 11.06 -9.36 -2.56
C SER A 104 11.38 -10.18 -3.81
N GLN A 105 10.71 -9.93 -4.92
CA GLN A 105 11.00 -10.60 -6.18
C GLN A 105 12.29 -10.05 -6.80
N ARG A 106 13.12 -10.94 -7.32
CA ARG A 106 14.39 -10.59 -7.96
C ARG A 106 14.27 -10.43 -9.47
#